data_e05344f269eb7e20fafa106a0338bff8
#
_entry.id   e05344f269eb7e20fafa106a0338bff8
#
_cell.length_a   1.000
_cell.length_b   1.000
_cell.length_c   1.000
_cell.angle_alpha   90.00
_cell.angle_beta   90.00
_cell.angle_gamma   90.00
#
_symmetry.space_group_name_H-M   'P 1'
#
loop_
_entity.id
_entity.type
_entity.pdbx_description
1 polymer ?
#
loop_
_entity_poly.entity_id
_entity_poly.type
_entity_poly.pdbx_seq_one_letter_code
_entity_poly.pdbx_strand_id
1 'polypeptide(L)'
;MKLLDEGILHKHFKNPTSVIHKGQCVSGAYLVSKGRLRVFTFTPQGSEATLYFIRPGETCVLPLNCLFNDLLYPAWVETDADTSVDIIPGPLYRQLFEREAPIQDLTVKALSALVFRLMNELEQVHACNLDQRLANFILSNASEEGVLKMTQQALAGHLGTTRKVIALLMQGFVAEGVVSTRRGAITLTDAAKLSLMVQPAIK
;
A
#
# COMPACT_ATOMS: atom_id res chain seq x y z
N MET A 1 13.08 -0.83 -28.32
CA MET A 1 12.24 0.19 -27.66
C MET A 1 10.93 0.51 -28.38
N LYS A 2 10.77 0.27 -29.70
CA LYS A 2 9.51 0.51 -30.43
C LYS A 2 8.38 -0.53 -30.20
N LEU A 3 8.68 -1.73 -29.72
CA LEU A 3 7.68 -2.78 -29.44
C LEU A 3 6.93 -2.58 -28.10
N LEU A 4 7.39 -1.66 -27.26
CA LEU A 4 6.78 -1.37 -25.96
C LEU A 4 5.58 -0.40 -26.05
N ASP A 5 5.52 0.44 -27.09
CA ASP A 5 4.45 1.45 -27.22
C ASP A 5 3.14 0.92 -27.83
N GLU A 6 3.16 -0.17 -28.58
CA GLU A 6 1.99 -0.63 -29.36
C GLU A 6 1.02 -1.55 -28.60
N GLY A 7 1.24 -1.80 -27.31
CA GLY A 7 0.38 -2.71 -26.54
C GLY A 7 0.09 -2.29 -25.09
N ILE A 8 0.69 -1.21 -24.62
CA ILE A 8 0.50 -0.71 -23.24
C ILE A 8 -0.74 0.17 -23.18
N LEU A 9 -1.61 -0.11 -22.20
CA LEU A 9 -2.81 0.68 -21.95
C LEU A 9 -2.52 1.72 -20.87
N HIS A 10 -2.48 3.00 -21.24
CA HIS A 10 -2.34 4.11 -20.30
C HIS A 10 -3.70 4.50 -19.74
N LYS A 11 -3.86 4.43 -18.42
CA LYS A 11 -5.09 4.84 -17.73
C LYS A 11 -4.82 5.91 -16.68
N HIS A 12 -5.68 6.93 -16.67
CA HIS A 12 -5.64 7.99 -15.67
C HIS A 12 -6.97 8.02 -14.90
N PHE A 13 -6.89 7.99 -13.58
CA PHE A 13 -8.03 7.97 -12.66
C PHE A 13 -8.07 9.26 -11.87
N LYS A 14 -9.03 10.13 -12.17
CA LYS A 14 -9.22 11.41 -11.47
C LYS A 14 -9.70 11.22 -10.03
N ASN A 15 -10.52 10.19 -9.81
CA ASN A 15 -11.10 9.86 -8.52
C ASN A 15 -10.65 8.46 -8.06
N PRO A 16 -10.67 8.17 -6.75
CA PRO A 16 -10.44 6.82 -6.24
C PRO A 16 -11.36 5.82 -6.96
N THR A 17 -10.77 4.77 -7.50
CA THR A 17 -11.49 3.79 -8.34
C THR A 17 -10.98 2.38 -8.02
N SER A 18 -11.90 1.44 -7.81
CA SER A 18 -11.55 0.02 -7.70
C SER A 18 -11.13 -0.52 -9.07
N VAL A 19 -9.92 -1.07 -9.16
CA VAL A 19 -9.33 -1.56 -10.42
C VAL A 19 -9.20 -3.07 -10.47
N ILE A 20 -9.10 -3.73 -9.33
CA ILE A 20 -9.04 -5.20 -9.21
C ILE A 20 -9.88 -5.64 -8.01
N HIS A 21 -10.69 -6.69 -8.19
CA HIS A 21 -11.48 -7.32 -7.14
C HIS A 21 -10.88 -8.67 -6.75
N LYS A 22 -10.96 -9.01 -5.47
CA LYS A 22 -10.56 -10.34 -4.98
C LYS A 22 -11.32 -11.45 -5.71
N GLY A 23 -10.60 -12.49 -6.10
CA GLY A 23 -11.15 -13.59 -6.87
C GLY A 23 -11.27 -13.32 -8.37
N GLN A 24 -10.81 -12.17 -8.84
CA GLN A 24 -10.80 -11.83 -10.26
C GLN A 24 -9.53 -12.38 -10.92
N CYS A 25 -9.65 -12.87 -12.15
CA CYS A 25 -8.49 -13.13 -12.99
C CYS A 25 -7.95 -11.80 -13.52
N VAL A 26 -6.67 -11.52 -13.30
CA VAL A 26 -6.03 -10.27 -13.72
C VAL A 26 -5.22 -10.53 -14.98
N SER A 27 -5.53 -9.77 -16.04
CA SER A 27 -5.02 -10.01 -17.39
C SER A 27 -3.77 -9.21 -17.76
N GLY A 28 -3.06 -8.59 -16.80
CA GLY A 28 -1.88 -7.77 -17.14
C GLY A 28 -1.07 -7.33 -15.93
N ALA A 29 0.12 -6.79 -16.19
CA ALA A 29 0.96 -6.15 -15.19
C ALA A 29 0.61 -4.66 -15.08
N TYR A 30 0.53 -4.14 -13.86
CA TYR A 30 0.17 -2.75 -13.56
C TYR A 30 1.40 -2.00 -13.06
N LEU A 31 1.83 -0.98 -13.77
CA LEU A 31 2.94 -0.11 -13.41
C LEU A 31 2.39 1.26 -13.03
N VAL A 32 2.67 1.74 -11.82
CA VAL A 32 2.23 3.07 -11.39
C VAL A 32 3.21 4.11 -11.92
N SER A 33 2.70 5.09 -12.70
CA SER A 33 3.49 6.23 -13.21
C SER A 33 3.26 7.50 -12.39
N LYS A 34 2.05 7.67 -11.79
CA LYS A 34 1.71 8.79 -10.90
C LYS A 34 0.69 8.34 -9.86
N GLY A 35 0.70 8.95 -8.68
CA GLY A 35 -0.21 8.62 -7.59
C GLY A 35 0.17 7.31 -6.90
N ARG A 36 -0.79 6.49 -6.52
CA ARG A 36 -0.53 5.17 -5.92
C ARG A 36 -1.73 4.25 -6.03
N LEU A 37 -1.48 2.94 -5.93
CA LEU A 37 -2.49 1.92 -5.73
C LEU A 37 -2.46 1.45 -4.28
N ARG A 38 -3.63 1.23 -3.70
CA ARG A 38 -3.82 0.62 -2.39
C ARG A 38 -4.27 -0.82 -2.58
N VAL A 39 -3.53 -1.77 -2.03
CA VAL A 39 -3.91 -3.19 -1.97
C VAL A 39 -4.46 -3.48 -0.58
N PHE A 40 -5.67 -4.02 -0.49
CA PHE A 40 -6.36 -4.23 0.78
C PHE A 40 -7.21 -5.50 0.79
N THR A 41 -7.62 -5.91 1.98
CA THR A 41 -8.55 -7.02 2.22
C THR A 41 -9.62 -6.60 3.23
N PHE A 42 -10.67 -7.42 3.40
CA PHE A 42 -11.64 -7.24 4.47
C PHE A 42 -11.29 -8.16 5.65
N THR A 43 -11.39 -7.62 6.85
CA THR A 43 -11.32 -8.41 8.09
C THR A 43 -12.59 -9.24 8.25
N PRO A 44 -12.59 -10.27 9.13
CA PRO A 44 -13.81 -11.02 9.45
C PRO A 44 -14.97 -10.15 9.94
N GLN A 45 -14.68 -8.97 10.50
CA GLN A 45 -15.66 -7.99 10.97
C GLN A 45 -16.19 -7.06 9.86
N GLY A 46 -15.75 -7.26 8.60
CA GLY A 46 -16.16 -6.47 7.45
C GLY A 46 -15.43 -5.12 7.31
N SER A 47 -14.43 -4.84 8.14
CA SER A 47 -13.60 -3.64 8.01
C SER A 47 -12.48 -3.87 7.00
N GLU A 48 -12.09 -2.81 6.28
CA GLU A 48 -10.94 -2.88 5.39
C GLU A 48 -9.62 -2.90 6.16
N ALA A 49 -8.67 -3.69 5.69
CA ALA A 49 -7.29 -3.70 6.17
C ALA A 49 -6.35 -3.54 4.98
N THR A 50 -5.58 -2.46 4.95
CA THR A 50 -4.57 -2.22 3.91
C THR A 50 -3.42 -3.18 4.10
N LEU A 51 -3.08 -3.90 3.03
CA LEU A 51 -1.92 -4.80 3.00
C LEU A 51 -0.66 -4.02 2.65
N TYR A 52 -0.69 -3.25 1.55
CA TYR A 52 0.41 -2.37 1.14
C TYR A 52 -0.04 -1.36 0.07
N PHE A 53 0.84 -0.40 -0.21
CA PHE A 53 0.71 0.53 -1.32
C PHE A 53 1.72 0.21 -2.42
N ILE A 54 1.35 0.50 -3.66
CA ILE A 54 2.23 0.47 -4.83
C ILE A 54 2.41 1.92 -5.28
N ARG A 55 3.65 2.38 -5.32
CA ARG A 55 4.04 3.77 -5.60
C ARG A 55 4.60 3.93 -7.02
N PRO A 56 4.82 5.16 -7.51
CA PRO A 56 5.43 5.41 -8.80
C PRO A 56 6.78 4.68 -8.95
N GLY A 57 6.95 4.03 -10.11
CA GLY A 57 8.11 3.18 -10.38
C GLY A 57 8.03 1.76 -9.83
N GLU A 58 7.01 1.46 -9.00
CA GLU A 58 6.73 0.10 -8.55
C GLU A 58 5.71 -0.57 -9.46
N THR A 59 5.82 -1.89 -9.58
CA THR A 59 4.83 -2.71 -10.30
C THR A 59 4.00 -3.53 -9.33
N CYS A 60 2.73 -3.71 -9.66
CA CYS A 60 1.90 -4.69 -8.98
C CYS A 60 2.32 -6.09 -9.44
N VAL A 61 3.02 -6.82 -8.60
CA VAL A 61 3.59 -8.15 -8.92
C VAL A 61 2.59 -9.27 -8.72
N LEU A 62 1.54 -9.05 -7.92
CA LEU A 62 0.53 -10.10 -7.68
C LEU A 62 -0.25 -10.50 -8.95
N PRO A 63 -0.53 -9.61 -9.91
CA PRO A 63 -1.05 -10.04 -11.21
C PRO A 63 -0.16 -11.01 -11.96
N LEU A 64 1.16 -11.01 -11.70
CA LEU A 64 2.08 -11.98 -12.31
C LEU A 64 1.75 -13.41 -11.91
N ASN A 65 1.28 -13.63 -10.68
CA ASN A 65 0.79 -14.94 -10.25
C ASN A 65 -0.40 -15.42 -11.08
N CYS A 66 -1.32 -14.50 -11.44
CA CYS A 66 -2.42 -14.83 -12.35
C CYS A 66 -1.91 -15.09 -13.76
N LEU A 67 -0.85 -14.40 -14.18
CA LEU A 67 -0.26 -14.56 -15.51
C LEU A 67 0.52 -15.87 -15.69
N PHE A 68 1.20 -16.34 -14.64
CA PHE A 68 2.07 -17.52 -14.72
C PHE A 68 1.46 -18.80 -14.13
N ASN A 69 0.50 -18.68 -13.20
CA ASN A 69 -0.02 -19.80 -12.42
C ASN A 69 -1.55 -19.91 -12.45
N ASP A 70 -2.25 -19.11 -13.24
CA ASP A 70 -3.73 -19.06 -13.33
C ASP A 70 -4.44 -18.88 -11.96
N LEU A 71 -3.74 -18.33 -10.98
CA LEU A 71 -4.29 -18.08 -9.66
C LEU A 71 -5.14 -16.80 -9.66
N LEU A 72 -6.27 -16.86 -8.96
CA LEU A 72 -7.12 -15.69 -8.77
C LEU A 72 -6.46 -14.66 -7.84
N TYR A 73 -6.71 -13.38 -8.10
CA TYR A 73 -6.12 -12.30 -7.31
C TYR A 73 -6.64 -12.34 -5.85
N PRO A 74 -5.74 -12.34 -4.84
CA PRO A 74 -6.14 -12.63 -3.45
C PRO A 74 -6.65 -11.42 -2.67
N ALA A 75 -6.66 -10.22 -3.27
CA ALA A 75 -6.98 -8.96 -2.60
C ALA A 75 -7.81 -8.03 -3.49
N TRP A 76 -8.20 -6.87 -2.96
CA TRP A 76 -8.75 -5.75 -3.73
C TRP A 76 -7.67 -4.71 -4.00
N VAL A 77 -7.78 -4.02 -5.13
CA VAL A 77 -6.90 -2.90 -5.47
C VAL A 77 -7.73 -1.71 -5.89
N GLU A 78 -7.44 -0.55 -5.31
CA GLU A 78 -8.03 0.72 -5.69
C GLU A 78 -6.96 1.77 -5.96
N THR A 79 -7.28 2.74 -6.79
CA THR A 79 -6.43 3.92 -7.00
C THR A 79 -6.74 4.99 -5.97
N ASP A 80 -5.73 5.77 -5.57
CA ASP A 80 -6.00 7.09 -5.00
C ASP A 80 -6.49 8.05 -6.11
N ALA A 81 -6.92 9.24 -5.71
CA ALA A 81 -7.23 10.31 -6.67
C ALA A 81 -5.98 10.69 -7.47
N ASP A 82 -6.18 11.13 -8.72
CA ASP A 82 -5.12 11.60 -9.61
C ASP A 82 -3.99 10.57 -9.84
N THR A 83 -4.38 9.30 -10.05
CA THR A 83 -3.46 8.17 -10.25
C THR A 83 -3.38 7.79 -11.73
N SER A 84 -2.17 7.63 -12.25
CA SER A 84 -1.88 7.13 -13.59
C SER A 84 -1.21 5.76 -13.52
N VAL A 85 -1.70 4.83 -14.35
CA VAL A 85 -1.25 3.44 -14.37
C VAL A 85 -1.06 2.98 -15.81
N ASP A 86 0.07 2.35 -16.08
CA ASP A 86 0.37 1.69 -17.34
C ASP A 86 0.09 0.19 -17.18
N ILE A 87 -0.77 -0.35 -18.03
CA ILE A 87 -1.18 -1.75 -17.98
C ILE A 87 -0.55 -2.46 -19.17
N ILE A 88 0.34 -3.39 -18.89
CA ILE A 88 0.96 -4.26 -19.89
C ILE A 88 0.11 -5.54 -19.98
N PRO A 89 -0.53 -5.82 -21.12
CA PRO A 89 -1.31 -7.05 -21.29
C PRO A 89 -0.50 -8.30 -21.00
N GLY A 90 -1.13 -9.32 -20.40
CA GLY A 90 -0.48 -10.54 -19.96
C GLY A 90 0.32 -11.26 -21.03
N PRO A 91 -0.21 -11.50 -22.22
CA PRO A 91 0.53 -12.12 -23.32
C PRO A 91 1.80 -11.34 -23.71
N LEU A 92 1.71 -10.00 -23.76
CA LEU A 92 2.86 -9.14 -24.05
C LEU A 92 3.89 -9.22 -22.92
N TYR A 93 3.45 -9.18 -21.65
CA TYR A 93 4.36 -9.28 -20.52
C TYR A 93 5.11 -10.62 -20.51
N ARG A 94 4.43 -11.74 -20.80
CA ARG A 94 5.06 -13.06 -20.92
C ARG A 94 6.15 -13.06 -22.00
N GLN A 95 5.85 -12.53 -23.20
CA GLN A 95 6.84 -12.44 -24.28
C GLN A 95 8.05 -11.60 -23.90
N LEU A 96 7.83 -10.46 -23.24
CA LEU A 96 8.90 -9.61 -22.75
C LEU A 96 9.73 -10.31 -21.67
N PHE A 97 9.06 -11.00 -20.73
CA PHE A 97 9.74 -11.75 -19.67
C PHE A 97 10.63 -12.87 -20.24
N GLU A 98 10.19 -13.57 -21.29
CA GLU A 98 10.96 -14.65 -21.92
C GLU A 98 12.19 -14.15 -22.71
N ARG A 99 12.16 -12.92 -23.22
CA ARG A 99 13.14 -12.42 -24.17
C ARG A 99 14.04 -11.31 -23.64
N GLU A 100 13.60 -10.56 -22.63
CA GLU A 100 14.23 -9.34 -22.18
C GLU A 100 14.76 -9.47 -20.75
N ALA A 101 16.07 -9.64 -20.59
CA ALA A 101 16.72 -9.72 -19.27
C ALA A 101 16.35 -8.55 -18.33
N PRO A 102 16.23 -7.29 -18.79
CA PRO A 102 15.79 -6.19 -17.92
C PRO A 102 14.39 -6.38 -17.34
N ILE A 103 13.47 -7.06 -18.05
CA ILE A 103 12.13 -7.37 -17.55
C ILE A 103 12.17 -8.49 -16.50
N GLN A 104 13.03 -9.49 -16.70
CA GLN A 104 13.27 -10.54 -15.71
C GLN A 104 13.84 -9.94 -14.42
N ASP A 105 14.86 -9.09 -14.52
CA ASP A 105 15.47 -8.41 -13.38
C ASP A 105 14.47 -7.52 -12.64
N LEU A 106 13.65 -6.74 -13.37
CA LEU A 106 12.60 -5.92 -12.79
C LEU A 106 11.59 -6.79 -12.02
N THR A 107 11.17 -7.91 -12.60
CA THR A 107 10.21 -8.84 -12.01
C THR A 107 10.77 -9.45 -10.72
N VAL A 108 12.00 -9.96 -10.75
CA VAL A 108 12.65 -10.55 -9.57
C VAL A 108 12.84 -9.51 -8.46
N LYS A 109 13.30 -8.31 -8.80
CA LYS A 109 13.45 -7.20 -7.83
C LYS A 109 12.10 -6.82 -7.19
N ALA A 110 11.05 -6.73 -8.00
CA ALA A 110 9.72 -6.38 -7.50
C ALA A 110 9.14 -7.47 -6.58
N LEU A 111 9.30 -8.76 -6.95
CA LEU A 111 8.91 -9.91 -6.11
C LEU A 111 9.69 -9.92 -4.79
N SER A 112 11.01 -9.75 -4.84
CA SER A 112 11.85 -9.69 -3.65
C SER A 112 11.43 -8.55 -2.73
N ALA A 113 11.24 -7.35 -3.27
CA ALA A 113 10.79 -6.19 -2.50
C ALA A 113 9.42 -6.43 -1.84
N LEU A 114 8.49 -7.09 -2.55
CA LEU A 114 7.18 -7.45 -1.98
C LEU A 114 7.33 -8.46 -0.84
N VAL A 115 8.14 -9.50 -1.00
CA VAL A 115 8.37 -10.51 0.06
C VAL A 115 8.94 -9.85 1.32
N PHE A 116 10.00 -9.03 1.19
CA PHE A 116 10.57 -8.31 2.34
C PHE A 116 9.56 -7.36 2.99
N ARG A 117 8.75 -6.66 2.20
CA ARG A 117 7.68 -5.80 2.72
C ARG A 117 6.66 -6.61 3.52
N LEU A 118 6.19 -7.75 2.98
CA LEU A 118 5.24 -8.62 3.67
C LEU A 118 5.83 -9.23 4.95
N MET A 119 7.11 -9.58 4.95
CA MET A 119 7.81 -10.06 6.17
C MET A 119 7.82 -8.97 7.24
N ASN A 120 8.16 -7.73 6.89
CA ASN A 120 8.13 -6.60 7.82
C ASN A 120 6.71 -6.31 8.35
N GLU A 121 5.70 -6.36 7.50
CA GLU A 121 4.30 -6.20 7.92
C GLU A 121 3.86 -7.33 8.87
N LEU A 122 4.22 -8.58 8.60
CA LEU A 122 3.96 -9.71 9.48
C LEU A 122 4.68 -9.53 10.84
N GLU A 123 5.94 -9.12 10.83
CA GLU A 123 6.67 -8.81 12.05
C GLU A 123 5.95 -7.73 12.87
N GLN A 124 5.54 -6.62 12.24
CA GLN A 124 4.78 -5.57 12.90
C GLN A 124 3.45 -6.06 13.49
N VAL A 125 2.73 -6.93 12.78
CA VAL A 125 1.47 -7.51 13.28
C VAL A 125 1.70 -8.40 14.50
N HIS A 126 2.82 -9.13 14.54
CA HIS A 126 3.14 -10.06 15.64
C HIS A 126 3.93 -9.42 16.79
N ALA A 127 4.80 -8.45 16.49
CA ALA A 127 5.69 -7.84 17.47
C ALA A 127 5.20 -6.49 18.01
N CYS A 128 4.33 -5.78 17.27
CA CYS A 128 3.89 -4.44 17.62
C CYS A 128 2.44 -4.41 18.09
N ASN A 129 2.19 -3.73 19.19
CA ASN A 129 0.85 -3.37 19.63
C ASN A 129 0.20 -2.36 18.65
N LEU A 130 -1.11 -2.21 18.70
CA LEU A 130 -1.85 -1.36 17.77
C LEU A 130 -1.44 0.12 17.85
N ASP A 131 -1.06 0.62 19.04
CA ASP A 131 -0.51 1.95 19.24
C ASP A 131 0.82 2.16 18.50
N GLN A 132 1.73 1.18 18.58
CA GLN A 132 2.99 1.18 17.83
C GLN A 132 2.76 1.14 16.31
N ARG A 133 1.81 0.33 15.85
CA ARG A 133 1.43 0.26 14.43
C ARG A 133 0.84 1.59 13.95
N LEU A 134 0.01 2.24 14.77
CA LEU A 134 -0.53 3.56 14.47
C LEU A 134 0.57 4.63 14.40
N ALA A 135 1.49 4.63 15.37
CA ALA A 135 2.63 5.56 15.40
C ALA A 135 3.51 5.39 14.15
N ASN A 136 3.87 4.15 13.81
CA ASN A 136 4.65 3.84 12.61
C ASN A 136 3.93 4.27 11.32
N PHE A 137 2.62 4.02 11.23
CA PHE A 137 1.82 4.45 10.08
C PHE A 137 1.84 5.98 9.90
N ILE A 138 1.70 6.74 10.99
CA ILE A 138 1.74 8.20 10.96
C ILE A 138 3.13 8.68 10.50
N LEU A 139 4.22 8.16 11.08
CA LEU A 139 5.60 8.51 10.71
C LEU A 139 5.91 8.24 9.25
N SER A 140 5.47 7.08 8.73
CA SER A 140 5.79 6.64 7.36
C SER A 140 4.96 7.33 6.28
N ASN A 141 3.83 7.94 6.62
CA ASN A 141 2.89 8.53 5.65
C ASN A 141 2.67 10.04 5.84
N ALA A 142 3.30 10.67 6.81
CA ALA A 142 3.30 12.12 6.94
C ALA A 142 4.12 12.76 5.80
N SER A 143 3.70 13.96 5.35
CA SER A 143 4.48 14.75 4.41
C SER A 143 5.79 15.24 5.03
N GLU A 144 6.68 15.83 4.23
CA GLU A 144 7.93 16.47 4.72
C GLU A 144 7.66 17.55 5.77
N GLU A 145 6.48 18.19 5.72
CA GLU A 145 6.00 19.17 6.72
C GLU A 145 5.41 18.51 7.98
N GLY A 146 5.47 17.18 8.09
CA GLY A 146 4.96 16.42 9.22
C GLY A 146 3.42 16.31 9.27
N VAL A 147 2.71 16.49 8.15
CA VAL A 147 1.24 16.45 8.11
C VAL A 147 0.74 15.20 7.40
N LEU A 148 -0.10 14.43 8.07
CA LEU A 148 -0.86 13.32 7.48
C LEU A 148 -2.32 13.77 7.25
N LYS A 149 -2.70 13.95 5.98
CA LYS A 149 -4.08 14.29 5.59
C LYS A 149 -4.93 13.03 5.52
N MET A 150 -5.49 12.63 6.67
CA MET A 150 -6.30 11.41 6.79
C MET A 150 -7.29 11.52 7.94
N THR A 151 -8.48 10.89 7.78
CA THR A 151 -9.47 10.80 8.85
C THR A 151 -9.18 9.62 9.76
N GLN A 152 -9.66 9.66 11.01
CA GLN A 152 -9.58 8.52 11.93
C GLN A 152 -10.31 7.28 11.39
N GLN A 153 -11.37 7.46 10.59
CA GLN A 153 -12.05 6.34 9.93
C GLN A 153 -11.17 5.68 8.88
N ALA A 154 -10.45 6.46 8.06
CA ALA A 154 -9.50 5.94 7.08
C ALA A 154 -8.32 5.22 7.77
N LEU A 155 -7.77 5.80 8.85
CA LEU A 155 -6.75 5.14 9.68
C LEU A 155 -7.24 3.79 10.22
N ALA A 156 -8.47 3.72 10.70
CA ALA A 156 -9.06 2.47 11.17
C ALA A 156 -9.11 1.41 10.06
N GLY A 157 -9.49 1.80 8.84
CA GLY A 157 -9.47 0.92 7.68
C GLY A 157 -8.04 0.45 7.33
N HIS A 158 -7.04 1.34 7.39
CA HIS A 158 -5.65 0.95 7.11
C HIS A 158 -5.08 -0.02 8.15
N LEU A 159 -5.45 0.14 9.42
CA LEU A 159 -4.91 -0.68 10.53
C LEU A 159 -5.77 -1.89 10.87
N GLY A 160 -6.89 -2.11 10.14
CA GLY A 160 -7.80 -3.24 10.38
C GLY A 160 -8.48 -3.19 11.74
N THR A 161 -8.86 -1.99 12.20
CA THR A 161 -9.49 -1.77 13.52
C THR A 161 -10.71 -0.85 13.40
N THR A 162 -11.28 -0.42 14.52
CA THR A 162 -12.44 0.47 14.56
C THR A 162 -12.04 1.93 14.77
N ARG A 163 -12.86 2.88 14.25
CA ARG A 163 -12.66 4.31 14.50
C ARG A 163 -12.59 4.65 15.99
N LYS A 164 -13.37 3.94 16.83
CA LYS A 164 -13.40 4.16 18.27
C LYS A 164 -12.05 3.86 18.93
N VAL A 165 -11.41 2.77 18.52
CA VAL A 165 -10.06 2.39 19.00
C VAL A 165 -9.02 3.40 18.53
N ILE A 166 -9.04 3.79 17.26
CA ILE A 166 -8.14 4.85 16.75
C ILE A 166 -8.34 6.17 17.52
N ALA A 167 -9.58 6.56 17.81
CA ALA A 167 -9.85 7.79 18.56
C ALA A 167 -9.24 7.75 19.96
N LEU A 168 -9.32 6.61 20.65
CA LEU A 168 -8.71 6.42 21.96
C LEU A 168 -7.17 6.52 21.91
N LEU A 169 -6.54 5.84 20.96
CA LEU A 169 -5.09 5.89 20.79
C LEU A 169 -4.60 7.29 20.43
N MET A 170 -5.33 7.98 19.53
CA MET A 170 -5.01 9.36 19.16
C MET A 170 -5.14 10.33 20.33
N GLN A 171 -6.09 10.15 21.23
CA GLN A 171 -6.17 10.93 22.48
C GLN A 171 -4.90 10.74 23.33
N GLY A 172 -4.39 9.51 23.44
CA GLY A 172 -3.13 9.23 24.11
C GLY A 172 -1.96 9.97 23.47
N PHE A 173 -1.81 9.91 22.15
CA PHE A 173 -0.74 10.61 21.43
C PHE A 173 -0.82 12.13 21.54
N VAL A 174 -2.03 12.69 21.57
CA VAL A 174 -2.23 14.13 21.81
C VAL A 174 -1.86 14.51 23.24
N ALA A 175 -2.25 13.71 24.22
CA ALA A 175 -1.89 13.92 25.63
C ALA A 175 -0.37 13.85 25.87
N GLU A 176 0.33 12.96 25.16
CA GLU A 176 1.79 12.84 25.14
C GLU A 176 2.48 13.99 24.39
N GLY A 177 1.73 14.82 23.67
CA GLY A 177 2.25 15.92 22.89
C GLY A 177 3.01 15.52 21.61
N VAL A 178 2.89 14.27 21.15
CA VAL A 178 3.60 13.77 19.97
C VAL A 178 2.88 14.05 18.65
N VAL A 179 1.56 14.28 18.71
CA VAL A 179 0.75 14.70 17.55
C VAL A 179 -0.29 15.74 17.97
N SER A 180 -0.75 16.53 17.00
CA SER A 180 -1.97 17.32 17.11
C SER A 180 -2.96 16.93 16.03
N THR A 181 -4.28 17.07 16.31
CA THR A 181 -5.33 16.65 15.40
C THR A 181 -6.22 17.80 14.99
N ARG A 182 -6.56 17.87 13.69
CA ARG A 182 -7.60 18.74 13.13
C ARG A 182 -8.54 17.88 12.29
N ARG A 183 -9.65 18.44 11.86
CA ARG A 183 -10.60 17.72 11.00
C ARG A 183 -9.92 17.23 9.72
N GLY A 184 -9.74 15.90 9.61
CA GLY A 184 -9.12 15.26 8.44
C GLY A 184 -7.61 15.41 8.32
N ALA A 185 -6.91 15.89 9.36
CA ALA A 185 -5.46 16.01 9.37
C ALA A 185 -4.88 15.73 10.75
N ILE A 186 -3.70 15.12 10.75
CA ILE A 186 -2.86 14.82 11.91
C ILE A 186 -1.52 15.47 11.65
N THR A 187 -1.02 16.25 12.59
CA THR A 187 0.28 16.91 12.49
C THR A 187 1.21 16.32 13.53
N LEU A 188 2.39 15.89 13.12
CA LEU A 188 3.49 15.50 13.99
C LEU A 188 4.00 16.72 14.74
N THR A 189 4.00 16.67 16.06
CA THR A 189 4.56 17.71 16.92
C THR A 189 5.93 17.31 17.48
N ASP A 190 6.13 16.02 17.71
CA ASP A 190 7.42 15.45 18.14
C ASP A 190 7.62 14.07 17.48
N ALA A 191 8.23 14.08 16.28
CA ALA A 191 8.50 12.87 15.53
C ALA A 191 9.55 11.97 16.22
N ALA A 192 10.51 12.55 16.93
CA ALA A 192 11.56 11.80 17.64
C ALA A 192 10.94 11.01 18.80
N LYS A 193 10.11 11.65 19.62
CA LYS A 193 9.40 10.98 20.71
C LYS A 193 8.43 9.92 20.20
N LEU A 194 7.70 10.21 19.10
CA LEU A 194 6.79 9.22 18.49
C LEU A 194 7.56 8.01 17.95
N SER A 195 8.76 8.20 17.38
CA SER A 195 9.58 7.10 16.88
C SER A 195 10.09 6.17 18.00
N LEU A 196 10.33 6.69 19.19
CA LEU A 196 10.71 5.87 20.35
C LEU A 196 9.55 4.96 20.81
N MET A 197 8.31 5.38 20.61
CA MET A 197 7.13 4.56 20.93
C MET A 197 6.95 3.36 19.98
N VAL A 198 7.57 3.39 18.81
CA VAL A 198 7.51 2.29 17.82
C VAL A 198 8.49 1.17 18.15
N GLN A 199 9.59 1.47 18.86
CA GLN A 199 10.57 0.45 19.18
C GLN A 199 9.97 -0.61 20.12
N PRO A 200 10.05 -1.92 19.79
CA PRO A 200 9.66 -2.96 20.72
C PRO A 200 10.54 -2.82 21.98
N ALA A 201 9.93 -2.88 23.15
CA ALA A 201 10.67 -2.93 24.39
C ALA A 201 11.62 -4.15 24.31
N ILE A 202 12.92 -3.88 24.17
CA ILE A 202 13.96 -4.91 24.23
C ILE A 202 13.87 -5.49 25.64
N LYS A 203 13.37 -6.73 25.75
CA LYS A 203 13.42 -7.53 26.97
C LYS A 203 14.74 -8.27 27.03
#